data_1e9f26c2403f7f047568c1b6e918822f
#
_entry.id   1e9f26c2403f7f047568c1b6e918822f
#
_cell.length_a   1.000
_cell.length_b   1.000
_cell.length_c   1.000
_cell.angle_alpha   90.00
_cell.angle_beta   90.00
_cell.angle_gamma   90.00
#
_symmetry.space_group_name_H-M   'P 1'
#
loop_
_entity.id
_entity.type
_entity.pdbx_description
1 polymer ?
#
loop_
_entity_poly.entity_id
_entity_poly.type
_entity_poly.pdbx_seq_one_letter_code
_entity_poly.pdbx_strand_id
1 'polypeptide(L)' 'MITKEKLENHIKAIQEKHDILDKEIRDAYMDNVGDLEFEKMKKQKLKLKDEIESCKKKIESL' A
#
# COMPACT_ATOMS: atom_id res chain seq x y z
N MET A 1 -22.74 -7.68 -0.99
CA MET A 1 -21.85 -8.81 -1.25
C MET A 1 -20.64 -8.34 -2.06
N ILE A 2 -19.43 -8.63 -1.58
CA ILE A 2 -18.21 -8.21 -2.29
C ILE A 2 -17.91 -9.23 -3.39
N THR A 3 -17.91 -8.77 -4.65
CA THR A 3 -17.58 -9.61 -5.78
C THR A 3 -16.07 -9.65 -5.99
N LYS A 4 -15.59 -10.67 -6.70
CA LYS A 4 -14.18 -10.78 -7.07
C LYS A 4 -13.69 -9.55 -7.82
N GLU A 5 -14.53 -9.04 -8.72
CA GLU A 5 -14.22 -7.83 -9.50
C GLU A 5 -14.01 -6.61 -8.60
N LYS A 6 -14.88 -6.43 -7.61
CA LYS A 6 -14.73 -5.32 -6.65
C LYS A 6 -13.47 -5.44 -5.82
N LEU A 7 -13.12 -6.65 -5.41
CA LEU A 7 -11.88 -6.91 -4.68
C LEU A 7 -10.66 -6.60 -5.54
N GLU A 8 -10.68 -7.02 -6.80
CA GLU A 8 -9.59 -6.73 -7.75
C GLU A 8 -9.42 -5.23 -7.96
N ASN A 9 -10.53 -4.49 -8.12
CA ASN A 9 -10.49 -3.04 -8.25
C ASN A 9 -9.97 -2.37 -6.99
N HIS A 10 -10.35 -2.88 -5.82
CA HIS A 10 -9.87 -2.38 -4.55
C HIS A 10 -8.35 -2.59 -4.39
N ILE A 11 -7.88 -3.78 -4.74
CA ILE A 11 -6.44 -4.10 -4.73
C ILE A 11 -5.68 -3.16 -5.66
N LYS A 12 -6.20 -2.93 -6.85
CA LYS A 12 -5.58 -2.03 -7.83
C LYS A 12 -5.45 -0.62 -7.28
N ALA A 13 -6.50 -0.10 -6.64
CA ALA A 13 -6.47 1.22 -6.03
C ALA A 13 -5.45 1.30 -4.90
N ILE A 14 -5.40 0.29 -4.04
CA ILE A 14 -4.42 0.22 -2.95
C ILE A 14 -3.00 0.10 -3.51
N GLN A 15 -2.83 -0.70 -4.55
CA GLN A 15 -1.54 -0.88 -5.21
C GLN A 15 -1.00 0.44 -5.76
N GLU A 16 -1.87 1.24 -6.36
CA GLU A 16 -1.48 2.57 -6.85
C GLU A 16 -1.03 3.47 -5.70
N LYS A 17 -1.75 3.46 -4.59
CA LYS A 17 -1.36 4.22 -3.39
C LYS A 17 -0.02 3.75 -2.85
N HIS A 18 0.20 2.44 -2.83
CA HIS A 18 1.45 1.85 -2.38
C HIS A 18 2.61 2.32 -3.27
N ASP A 19 2.42 2.32 -4.59
CA ASP A 19 3.44 2.73 -5.54
C ASP A 19 3.78 4.22 -5.38
N ILE A 20 2.77 5.06 -5.20
CA ILE A 20 2.96 6.50 -4.96
C ILE A 20 3.75 6.71 -3.68
N LEU A 21 3.37 6.02 -2.61
CA LEU A 21 4.04 6.14 -1.32
C LEU A 21 5.48 5.64 -1.39
N ASP A 22 5.72 4.56 -2.12
CA ASP A 22 7.06 4.04 -2.34
C ASP A 22 7.96 5.07 -3.01
N LYS A 23 7.42 5.76 -4.01
CA LYS A 23 8.13 6.84 -4.69
C LYS A 23 8.42 8.01 -3.75
N GLU A 24 7.44 8.39 -2.94
CA GLU A 24 7.60 9.45 -1.94
C GLU A 24 8.68 9.10 -0.92
N ILE A 25 8.75 7.85 -0.50
CA ILE A 25 9.78 7.38 0.43
C ILE A 25 11.16 7.50 -0.21
N ARG A 26 11.31 7.12 -1.47
CA ARG A 26 12.58 7.26 -2.19
C ARG A 26 13.00 8.72 -2.31
N ASP A 27 12.06 9.59 -2.66
CA ASP A 27 12.33 11.03 -2.78
C ASP A 27 12.71 11.62 -1.42
N ALA A 28 12.02 11.23 -0.37
CA ALA A 28 12.32 11.66 0.99
C ALA A 28 13.72 11.22 1.44
N TYR A 29 14.11 10.00 1.06
CA TYR A 29 15.44 9.47 1.38
C TYR A 29 16.53 10.32 0.74
N MET A 30 16.31 10.76 -0.49
CA MET A 30 17.26 11.62 -1.21
C MET A 30 17.31 13.04 -0.66
N ASP A 31 16.17 13.54 -0.16
CA ASP A 31 16.05 14.91 0.34
C ASP A 31 16.41 15.06 1.83
N ASN A 32 16.89 14.01 2.47
CA ASN A 32 17.25 14.01 3.89
C ASN A 32 16.09 14.44 4.82
N VAL A 33 14.93 13.88 4.58
CA VAL A 33 13.75 14.11 5.44
C VAL A 33 14.02 13.52 6.84
N GLY A 34 13.49 14.17 7.87
CA GLY A 34 13.67 13.73 9.25
C GLY A 34 13.25 12.30 9.51
N ASP A 35 13.95 11.62 10.41
CA ASP A 35 13.73 10.21 10.73
C ASP A 35 12.28 9.90 11.10
N LEU A 36 11.63 10.82 11.81
CA LEU A 36 10.26 10.62 12.26
C LEU A 36 9.26 10.53 11.09
N GLU A 37 9.40 11.41 10.12
CA GLU A 37 8.55 11.40 8.93
C GLU A 37 8.81 10.16 8.08
N PHE A 38 10.08 9.78 7.96
CA PHE A 38 10.48 8.60 7.21
C PHE A 38 9.87 7.33 7.83
N GLU A 39 9.88 7.22 9.16
CA GLU A 39 9.25 6.10 9.85
C GLU A 39 7.74 6.03 9.63
N LYS A 40 7.06 7.19 9.64
CA LYS A 40 5.63 7.26 9.37
C LYS A 40 5.30 6.74 7.97
N MET A 41 6.10 7.13 6.99
CA MET A 41 5.93 6.69 5.60
C MET A 41 6.11 5.18 5.49
N LYS A 42 7.13 4.63 6.14
CA LYS A 42 7.38 3.19 6.15
C LYS A 42 6.21 2.42 6.77
N LYS A 43 5.66 2.93 7.87
CA LYS A 43 4.51 2.30 8.54
C LYS A 43 3.28 2.31 7.64
N GLN A 44 3.02 3.41 6.93
CA GLN A 44 1.93 3.50 5.99
C GLN A 44 2.08 2.51 4.84
N LYS A 45 3.30 2.37 4.33
CA LYS A 45 3.61 1.43 3.26
C LYS A 45 3.33 -0.02 3.69
N LEU A 46 3.77 -0.39 4.89
CA LEU A 46 3.51 -1.71 5.45
C LEU A 46 2.02 -1.97 5.61
N LYS A 47 1.28 -0.98 6.09
CA LYS A 47 -0.16 -1.09 6.27
C LYS A 47 -0.88 -1.34 4.94
N LEU A 48 -0.51 -0.61 3.90
CA LEU A 48 -1.07 -0.80 2.56
C LEU A 48 -0.74 -2.18 2.00
N LYS A 49 0.48 -2.63 2.21
CA LYS A 49 0.91 -3.96 1.79
C LYS A 49 0.08 -5.06 2.49
N ASP A 50 -0.16 -4.91 3.78
CA ASP A 50 -0.97 -5.85 4.54
C ASP A 50 -2.41 -5.89 4.02
N GLU A 51 -2.98 -4.74 3.67
CA GLU A 51 -4.31 -4.67 3.08
C GLU A 51 -4.37 -5.39 1.74
N ILE A 52 -3.37 -5.22 0.90
CA ILE A 52 -3.28 -5.90 -0.40
C ILE A 52 -3.24 -7.42 -0.19
N GLU A 53 -2.42 -7.90 0.73
CA GLU A 53 -2.32 -9.32 1.02
C GLU A 53 -3.63 -9.89 1.56
N SER A 54 -4.30 -9.15 2.44
CA SER A 54 -5.60 -9.54 2.98
C SER A 54 -6.65 -9.66 1.89
N CYS A 55 -6.69 -8.70 0.95
CA CYS A 55 -7.60 -8.74 -0.18
C CYS A 55 -7.31 -9.91 -1.11
N LYS A 56 -6.03 -10.21 -1.36
CA LYS A 56 -5.63 -11.35 -2.19
C LYS A 56 -6.08 -12.67 -1.57
N LYS A 57 -5.97 -12.81 -0.25
CA LYS A 57 -6.46 -13.99 0.45
C LYS A 57 -7.97 -14.16 0.31
N LYS A 58 -8.71 -13.06 0.37
CA LYS A 58 -10.16 -13.10 0.17
C LYS A 58 -10.52 -13.57 -1.23
N ILE A 59 -9.78 -13.12 -2.23
CA ILE A 59 -10.01 -13.55 -3.62
C ILE A 59 -9.73 -15.05 -3.77
N GLU A 60 -8.67 -15.55 -3.15
CA GLU A 60 -8.34 -16.97 -3.19
C GLU A 60 -9.42 -17.82 -2.53
N SER A 61 -10.09 -17.29 -1.52
CA SER A 61 -11.17 -17.98 -0.81
C SER A 61 -12.50 -17.98 -1.59
N LEU A 62 -12.61 -17.15 -2.59
CA LEU A 62 -13.80 -17.11 -3.44
C LEU A 62 -13.72 -18.17 -4.54
#